data_ef2690d323bcf4dd24739e95abb00942
#
_entry.id   ef2690d323bcf4dd24739e95abb00942
#
_cell.length_a   1.000
_cell.length_b   1.000
_cell.length_c   1.000
_cell.angle_alpha   90.00
_cell.angle_beta   90.00
_cell.angle_gamma   90.00
#
_symmetry.space_group_name_H-M   'P 1'
#
loop_
_entity.id
_entity.type
_entity.pdbx_description
1 polymer ?
#
loop_
_entity_poly.entity_id
_entity_poly.type
_entity_poly.pdbx_seq_one_letter_code
_entity_poly.pdbx_strand_id
1 'polypeptide(L)'
;AMPVAEIFYGMADKGFGAPDVLREINRKLRRILPVGMFCCGLMVEADFKHNSLRVWNGGLPDGWLLRAAGDRVAIPSRHPPLGVQEPDQFSASMTVLDAAPGDWLVMMTDGLPEAPNSGGESLGEEGVLSVLAGLEPGQEPFEALLERMQQHTGKPELADDLTLCCLQMVRAEAPEAMPDKIPESALTGPADWRCVYELREQTLADFNPLPLLLHICMEVPGLRSRSGEVYTLLSELYNNALEHGVLALSSEWKTSPGGFSRYYQERTRRLGNTDGHFIRFSLEHQPREGGGTLTVVCEDSGDGFDFTEYSDTVTHQQAASTGRYAGRGLEILRRMTRNLKVHGRGNRVEIVYDWWFPDAAITSGA
;
A
#
# COMPACT_ATOMS: atom_id res chain seq x y z
N ALA A 1 4.61 6.33 2.65
CA ALA A 1 3.66 5.54 1.83
C ALA A 1 2.19 5.91 2.08
N MET A 2 1.75 6.13 3.34
CA MET A 2 0.33 6.36 3.69
C MET A 2 -0.35 7.53 2.95
N PRO A 3 0.20 8.74 2.86
CA PRO A 3 -0.46 9.84 2.15
C PRO A 3 -0.66 9.56 0.66
N VAL A 4 0.19 8.74 0.05
CA VAL A 4 0.10 8.35 -1.36
C VAL A 4 -1.05 7.39 -1.57
N ALA A 5 -1.16 6.36 -0.72
CA ALA A 5 -2.24 5.37 -0.81
C ALA A 5 -3.63 6.01 -0.58
N GLU A 6 -3.75 6.88 0.44
CA GLU A 6 -4.99 7.61 0.72
C GLU A 6 -5.48 8.42 -0.49
N ILE A 7 -4.57 9.15 -1.15
CA ILE A 7 -4.91 9.95 -2.33
C ILE A 7 -5.26 9.03 -3.49
N PHE A 8 -4.43 8.01 -3.74
CA PHE A 8 -4.62 7.10 -4.85
C PHE A 8 -6.01 6.44 -4.78
N TYR A 9 -6.33 5.77 -3.69
CA TYR A 9 -7.62 5.10 -3.54
C TYR A 9 -8.78 6.09 -3.50
N GLY A 10 -8.67 7.17 -2.72
CA GLY A 10 -9.75 8.14 -2.59
C GLY A 10 -10.07 8.90 -3.88
N MET A 11 -9.14 9.01 -4.82
CA MET A 11 -9.36 9.62 -6.14
C MET A 11 -9.75 8.58 -7.20
N ALA A 12 -9.13 7.40 -7.19
CA ALA A 12 -9.44 6.32 -8.12
C ALA A 12 -10.91 5.87 -7.96
N ASP A 13 -11.38 5.69 -6.73
CA ASP A 13 -12.78 5.33 -6.43
C ASP A 13 -13.80 6.39 -6.93
N LYS A 14 -13.37 7.64 -7.05
CA LYS A 14 -14.18 8.74 -7.61
C LYS A 14 -14.06 8.87 -9.13
N GLY A 15 -13.29 7.99 -9.78
CA GLY A 15 -13.11 7.95 -11.21
C GLY A 15 -12.13 9.00 -11.76
N PHE A 16 -11.26 9.58 -10.94
CA PHE A 16 -10.19 10.46 -11.42
C PHE A 16 -9.15 9.66 -12.20
N GLY A 17 -8.68 10.22 -13.32
CA GLY A 17 -7.62 9.59 -14.11
C GLY A 17 -6.24 9.67 -13.44
N ALA A 18 -5.34 8.77 -13.82
CA ALA A 18 -3.98 8.71 -13.29
C ALA A 18 -3.22 10.06 -13.30
N PRO A 19 -3.34 10.94 -14.33
CA PRO A 19 -2.69 12.25 -14.31
C PRO A 19 -3.15 13.16 -13.16
N ASP A 20 -4.44 13.13 -12.80
CA ASP A 20 -4.96 13.97 -11.72
C ASP A 20 -4.52 13.42 -10.35
N VAL A 21 -4.50 12.10 -10.21
CA VAL A 21 -3.98 11.42 -9.02
C VAL A 21 -2.49 11.77 -8.81
N LEU A 22 -1.67 11.71 -9.86
CA LEU A 22 -0.25 12.08 -9.81
C LEU A 22 -0.02 13.53 -9.37
N ARG A 23 -0.80 14.48 -9.93
CA ARG A 23 -0.69 15.89 -9.54
C ARG A 23 -1.03 16.09 -8.07
N GLU A 24 -2.08 15.45 -7.58
CA GLU A 24 -2.47 15.57 -6.18
C GLU A 24 -1.47 14.92 -5.24
N ILE A 25 -0.93 13.74 -5.59
CA ILE A 25 0.14 13.09 -4.82
C ILE A 25 1.37 13.99 -4.76
N ASN A 26 1.85 14.52 -5.91
CA ASN A 26 3.00 15.42 -5.94
C ASN A 26 2.76 16.66 -5.05
N ARG A 27 1.60 17.31 -5.18
CA ARG A 27 1.21 18.47 -4.38
C ARG A 27 1.22 18.18 -2.88
N LYS A 28 0.70 17.01 -2.49
CA LYS A 28 0.64 16.61 -1.08
C LYS A 28 2.02 16.30 -0.52
N LEU A 29 2.82 15.51 -1.27
CA LEU A 29 4.18 15.13 -0.85
C LEU A 29 5.06 16.37 -0.70
N ARG A 30 4.97 17.32 -1.60
CA ARG A 30 5.68 18.60 -1.53
C ARG A 30 5.45 19.37 -0.22
N ARG A 31 4.24 19.24 0.35
CA ARG A 31 3.86 19.92 1.61
C ARG A 31 4.31 19.19 2.85
N ILE A 32 4.43 17.85 2.78
CA ILE A 32 4.64 17.01 3.96
C ILE A 32 6.04 16.44 4.04
N LEU A 33 6.75 16.30 2.91
CA LEU A 33 8.12 15.77 2.92
C LEU A 33 9.09 16.90 3.31
N PRO A 34 10.08 16.59 4.16
CA PRO A 34 11.20 17.47 4.43
C PRO A 34 11.99 17.79 3.16
N VAL A 35 12.69 18.93 3.18
CA VAL A 35 13.62 19.29 2.10
C VAL A 35 14.67 18.20 1.92
N GLY A 36 14.84 17.73 0.66
CA GLY A 36 15.74 16.65 0.32
C GLY A 36 15.13 15.25 0.32
N MET A 37 13.87 15.11 0.77
CA MET A 37 13.11 13.86 0.64
C MET A 37 12.17 13.90 -0.57
N PHE A 38 12.05 12.77 -1.25
CA PHE A 38 11.19 12.60 -2.42
C PHE A 38 10.65 11.16 -2.47
N CYS A 39 9.73 10.90 -3.38
CA CYS A 39 9.17 9.59 -3.59
C CYS A 39 9.31 9.20 -5.07
N CYS A 40 10.16 8.22 -5.35
CA CYS A 40 10.19 7.57 -6.65
C CYS A 40 8.93 6.74 -6.85
N GLY A 41 8.40 6.70 -8.07
CA GLY A 41 7.18 5.97 -8.33
C GLY A 41 6.94 5.69 -9.80
N LEU A 42 6.17 4.65 -10.05
CA LEU A 42 5.67 4.30 -11.36
C LEU A 42 4.15 4.13 -11.27
N MET A 43 3.43 4.82 -12.15
CA MET A 43 1.97 4.73 -12.25
C MET A 43 1.59 4.08 -13.56
N VAL A 44 0.78 3.04 -13.49
CA VAL A 44 0.28 2.32 -14.66
C VAL A 44 -1.24 2.38 -14.67
N GLU A 45 -1.80 2.71 -15.83
CA GLU A 45 -3.22 2.61 -16.13
C GLU A 45 -3.36 1.64 -17.31
N ALA A 46 -4.01 0.50 -17.08
CA ALA A 46 -4.19 -0.53 -18.09
C ALA A 46 -5.62 -0.48 -18.65
N ASP A 47 -5.75 -0.33 -19.96
CA ASP A 47 -7.01 -0.46 -20.69
C ASP A 47 -7.04 -1.80 -21.43
N PHE A 48 -7.62 -2.80 -20.79
CA PHE A 48 -7.73 -4.16 -21.35
C PHE A 48 -8.68 -4.23 -22.56
N LYS A 49 -9.60 -3.27 -22.68
CA LYS A 49 -10.54 -3.22 -23.80
C LYS A 49 -9.83 -2.77 -25.09
N HIS A 50 -8.90 -1.84 -24.96
CA HIS A 50 -8.17 -1.28 -26.09
C HIS A 50 -6.74 -1.79 -26.19
N ASN A 51 -6.35 -2.77 -25.35
CA ASN A 51 -4.99 -3.35 -25.29
C ASN A 51 -3.92 -2.27 -25.20
N SER A 52 -4.08 -1.32 -24.28
CA SER A 52 -3.15 -0.23 -24.10
C SER A 52 -2.75 -0.03 -22.63
N LEU A 53 -1.51 0.40 -22.44
CA LEU A 53 -0.97 0.84 -21.16
C LEU A 53 -0.63 2.33 -21.25
N ARG A 54 -0.97 3.05 -20.19
CA ARG A 54 -0.49 4.42 -19.97
C ARG A 54 0.43 4.38 -18.77
N VAL A 55 1.68 4.82 -18.95
CA VAL A 55 2.71 4.70 -17.91
C VAL A 55 3.35 6.05 -17.63
N TRP A 56 3.48 6.38 -16.35
CA TRP A 56 4.29 7.47 -15.84
C TRP A 56 5.38 6.89 -14.96
N ASN A 57 6.65 7.22 -15.23
CA ASN A 57 7.79 6.79 -14.42
C ASN A 57 8.57 8.04 -13.97
N GLY A 58 8.70 8.19 -12.64
CA GLY A 58 9.42 9.29 -12.00
C GLY A 58 10.41 8.81 -10.95
N GLY A 59 11.68 8.83 -11.32
CA GLY A 59 12.80 8.53 -10.43
C GLY A 59 13.08 7.05 -10.16
N LEU A 60 12.32 6.11 -10.73
CA LEU A 60 12.66 4.68 -10.68
C LEU A 60 13.54 4.29 -11.88
N PRO A 61 14.25 3.14 -11.82
CA PRO A 61 14.90 2.57 -12.99
C PRO A 61 13.94 2.41 -14.19
N ASP A 62 14.49 2.25 -15.38
CA ASP A 62 13.68 1.99 -16.55
C ASP A 62 12.86 0.70 -16.38
N GLY A 63 11.56 0.79 -16.66
CA GLY A 63 10.69 -0.36 -16.80
C GLY A 63 10.77 -0.93 -18.22
N TRP A 64 10.20 -2.12 -18.45
CA TRP A 64 10.25 -2.81 -19.73
C TRP A 64 8.92 -3.44 -20.07
N LEU A 65 8.51 -3.28 -21.32
CA LEU A 65 7.41 -4.07 -21.88
C LEU A 65 8.02 -5.12 -22.81
N LEU A 66 7.94 -6.38 -22.39
CA LEU A 66 8.40 -7.54 -23.16
C LEU A 66 7.23 -8.02 -24.00
N ARG A 67 7.38 -7.99 -25.31
CA ARG A 67 6.37 -8.46 -26.24
C ARG A 67 6.34 -9.99 -26.29
N ALA A 68 5.17 -10.56 -26.36
CA ALA A 68 5.03 -12.00 -26.63
C ALA A 68 5.70 -12.42 -27.95
N ALA A 69 5.89 -11.48 -28.89
CA ALA A 69 6.63 -11.69 -30.14
C ALA A 69 8.16 -11.65 -29.99
N GLY A 70 8.69 -11.30 -28.80
CA GLY A 70 10.13 -11.23 -28.50
C GLY A 70 10.74 -9.84 -28.51
N ASP A 71 10.03 -8.82 -29.00
CA ASP A 71 10.49 -7.43 -28.95
C ASP A 71 10.42 -6.86 -27.52
N ARG A 72 11.25 -5.86 -27.24
CA ARG A 72 11.33 -5.18 -25.95
C ARG A 72 11.20 -3.68 -26.12
N VAL A 73 10.36 -3.07 -25.31
CA VAL A 73 10.13 -1.62 -25.31
C VAL A 73 10.52 -1.05 -23.95
N ALA A 74 11.49 -0.16 -23.93
CA ALA A 74 11.88 0.53 -22.72
C ALA A 74 10.81 1.53 -22.28
N ILE A 75 10.61 1.64 -20.97
CA ILE A 75 9.77 2.62 -20.31
C ILE A 75 10.68 3.49 -19.43
N PRO A 76 11.32 4.50 -20.04
CA PRO A 76 12.33 5.28 -19.35
C PRO A 76 11.75 6.14 -18.22
N SER A 77 12.58 6.38 -17.21
CA SER A 77 12.32 7.35 -16.14
C SER A 77 12.42 8.77 -16.68
N ARG A 78 11.32 9.32 -17.18
CA ARG A 78 11.29 10.64 -17.85
C ARG A 78 10.95 11.79 -16.91
N HIS A 79 10.48 11.49 -15.72
CA HIS A 79 10.00 12.48 -14.78
C HIS A 79 10.86 12.49 -13.51
N PRO A 80 11.07 13.66 -12.88
CA PRO A 80 11.60 13.71 -11.53
C PRO A 80 10.70 12.96 -10.54
N PRO A 81 11.25 12.50 -9.42
CA PRO A 81 10.47 11.91 -8.34
C PRO A 81 9.34 12.83 -7.86
N LEU A 82 8.30 12.22 -7.30
CA LEU A 82 7.17 12.93 -6.68
C LEU A 82 7.65 13.72 -5.44
N GLY A 83 7.08 14.90 -5.24
CA GLY A 83 7.42 15.81 -4.15
C GLY A 83 8.61 16.73 -4.41
N VAL A 84 9.26 16.64 -5.59
CA VAL A 84 10.39 17.49 -6.00
C VAL A 84 9.92 18.78 -6.69
N GLN A 85 9.06 18.64 -7.70
CA GLN A 85 8.65 19.76 -8.54
C GLN A 85 7.50 20.57 -7.95
N GLU A 86 7.52 21.89 -8.19
CA GLU A 86 6.36 22.75 -7.89
C GLU A 86 5.14 22.31 -8.71
N PRO A 87 3.91 22.54 -8.22
CA PRO A 87 2.69 22.07 -8.90
C PRO A 87 2.52 22.58 -10.34
N ASP A 88 3.01 23.78 -10.64
CA ASP A 88 2.96 24.41 -11.97
C ASP A 88 4.03 23.87 -12.94
N GLN A 89 5.09 23.28 -12.41
CA GLN A 89 6.17 22.65 -13.17
C GLN A 89 6.01 21.14 -13.31
N PHE A 90 5.12 20.54 -12.52
CA PHE A 90 4.95 19.09 -12.48
C PHE A 90 4.23 18.57 -13.72
N SER A 91 4.92 17.68 -14.45
CA SER A 91 4.34 16.99 -15.59
C SER A 91 3.79 15.62 -15.21
N ALA A 92 2.47 15.46 -15.39
CA ALA A 92 1.80 14.18 -15.26
C ALA A 92 1.55 13.52 -16.63
N SER A 93 2.34 13.87 -17.66
CA SER A 93 2.21 13.26 -18.99
C SER A 93 2.59 11.79 -18.96
N MET A 94 1.74 10.94 -19.50
CA MET A 94 1.93 9.50 -19.52
C MET A 94 2.35 9.04 -20.92
N THR A 95 3.29 8.09 -20.98
CA THR A 95 3.64 7.38 -22.21
C THR A 95 2.54 6.36 -22.50
N VAL A 96 2.03 6.34 -23.72
CA VAL A 96 1.04 5.37 -24.18
C VAL A 96 1.76 4.27 -24.94
N LEU A 97 1.48 3.03 -24.60
CA LEU A 97 2.05 1.83 -25.21
C LEU A 97 0.91 0.89 -25.59
N ASP A 98 0.95 0.37 -26.80
CA ASP A 98 0.11 -0.78 -27.14
C ASP A 98 0.61 -1.98 -26.32
N ALA A 99 -0.28 -2.79 -25.79
CA ALA A 99 0.08 -3.99 -25.01
C ALA A 99 -0.90 -5.12 -25.32
N ALA A 100 -0.40 -6.15 -25.97
CA ALA A 100 -1.19 -7.31 -26.37
C ALA A 100 -1.24 -8.38 -25.27
N PRO A 101 -2.26 -9.25 -25.26
CA PRO A 101 -2.25 -10.44 -24.40
C PRO A 101 -0.99 -11.29 -24.62
N GLY A 102 -0.37 -11.69 -23.51
CA GLY A 102 0.93 -12.39 -23.50
C GLY A 102 2.14 -11.50 -23.32
N ASP A 103 2.01 -10.17 -23.45
CA ASP A 103 3.08 -9.23 -23.14
C ASP A 103 3.29 -9.15 -21.62
N TRP A 104 4.54 -8.89 -21.20
CA TRP A 104 4.90 -8.71 -19.79
C TRP A 104 5.38 -7.29 -19.53
N LEU A 105 4.80 -6.63 -18.54
CA LEU A 105 5.29 -5.38 -17.99
C LEU A 105 6.20 -5.68 -16.80
N VAL A 106 7.46 -5.25 -16.87
CA VAL A 106 8.47 -5.43 -15.81
C VAL A 106 8.78 -4.08 -15.20
N MET A 107 8.65 -3.99 -13.89
CA MET A 107 8.91 -2.79 -13.09
C MET A 107 9.75 -3.16 -11.88
N MET A 108 10.68 -2.28 -11.49
CA MET A 108 11.59 -2.55 -10.38
C MET A 108 11.99 -1.27 -9.64
N THR A 109 12.43 -1.43 -8.41
CA THR A 109 13.16 -0.40 -7.68
C THR A 109 14.66 -0.52 -7.97
N ASP A 110 15.42 0.49 -7.58
CA ASP A 110 16.89 0.57 -7.69
C ASP A 110 17.61 -0.59 -6.98
N GLY A 111 17.00 -1.19 -5.97
CA GLY A 111 17.54 -2.36 -5.27
C GLY A 111 17.92 -3.54 -6.17
N LEU A 112 17.32 -3.69 -7.37
CA LEU A 112 17.73 -4.73 -8.32
C LEU A 112 19.00 -4.35 -9.11
N PRO A 113 19.04 -3.24 -9.87
CA PRO A 113 20.25 -2.87 -10.60
C PRO A 113 21.40 -2.46 -9.67
N GLU A 114 21.16 -1.94 -8.48
CA GLU A 114 22.18 -1.55 -7.52
C GLU A 114 22.69 -2.69 -6.63
N ALA A 115 22.09 -3.89 -6.73
CA ALA A 115 22.49 -5.06 -5.94
C ALA A 115 24.00 -5.35 -6.10
N PRO A 116 24.81 -5.30 -5.00
CA PRO A 116 26.26 -5.44 -5.09
C PRO A 116 26.69 -6.92 -5.07
N ASN A 117 27.70 -7.26 -5.82
CA ASN A 117 28.41 -8.53 -5.69
C ASN A 117 29.37 -8.53 -4.48
N SER A 118 30.09 -9.62 -4.25
CA SER A 118 31.08 -9.72 -3.17
C SER A 118 32.26 -8.74 -3.31
N GLY A 119 32.48 -8.18 -4.50
CA GLY A 119 33.47 -7.16 -4.81
C GLY A 119 32.95 -5.73 -4.67
N GLY A 120 31.65 -5.54 -4.38
CA GLY A 120 31.00 -4.22 -4.28
C GLY A 120 30.57 -3.64 -5.63
N GLU A 121 30.60 -4.41 -6.73
CA GLU A 121 30.14 -3.99 -8.04
C GLU A 121 28.64 -4.25 -8.18
N SER A 122 27.87 -3.25 -8.59
CA SER A 122 26.42 -3.37 -8.82
C SER A 122 26.12 -4.28 -10.02
N LEU A 123 24.95 -4.94 -10.01
CA LEU A 123 24.44 -5.71 -11.15
C LEU A 123 24.31 -4.84 -12.41
N GLY A 124 23.92 -3.58 -12.23
CA GLY A 124 23.74 -2.60 -13.28
C GLY A 124 22.52 -2.85 -14.17
N GLU A 125 22.16 -1.84 -14.95
CA GLU A 125 21.09 -1.97 -15.95
C GLU A 125 21.47 -3.00 -17.03
N GLU A 126 22.75 -3.09 -17.40
CA GLU A 126 23.24 -4.09 -18.37
C GLU A 126 23.01 -5.52 -17.87
N GLY A 127 23.19 -5.76 -16.57
CA GLY A 127 22.88 -7.05 -15.95
C GLY A 127 21.43 -7.42 -16.06
N VAL A 128 20.53 -6.48 -15.78
CA VAL A 128 19.08 -6.65 -15.95
C VAL A 128 18.73 -6.91 -17.42
N LEU A 129 19.24 -6.07 -18.32
CA LEU A 129 19.00 -6.19 -19.76
C LEU A 129 19.48 -7.53 -20.33
N SER A 130 20.61 -8.04 -19.84
CA SER A 130 21.15 -9.33 -20.29
C SER A 130 20.19 -10.49 -19.98
N VAL A 131 19.52 -10.45 -18.81
CA VAL A 131 18.50 -11.43 -18.45
C VAL A 131 17.29 -11.32 -19.36
N LEU A 132 16.74 -10.09 -19.45
CA LEU A 132 15.57 -9.86 -20.30
C LEU A 132 15.83 -10.22 -21.78
N ALA A 133 17.09 -10.05 -22.23
CA ALA A 133 17.51 -10.42 -23.58
C ALA A 133 17.59 -11.94 -23.78
N GLY A 134 17.87 -12.69 -22.75
CA GLY A 134 17.97 -14.15 -22.80
C GLY A 134 16.64 -14.89 -22.67
N LEU A 135 15.55 -14.19 -22.34
CA LEU A 135 14.23 -14.83 -22.19
C LEU A 135 13.66 -15.25 -23.56
N GLU A 136 13.05 -16.41 -23.58
CA GLU A 136 12.23 -16.86 -24.71
C GLU A 136 10.98 -15.99 -24.85
N PRO A 137 10.43 -15.83 -26.06
CA PRO A 137 9.21 -15.08 -26.27
C PRO A 137 8.04 -15.58 -25.40
N GLY A 138 7.44 -14.69 -24.60
CA GLY A 138 6.36 -15.00 -23.68
C GLY A 138 6.77 -15.66 -22.36
N GLN A 139 8.07 -15.90 -22.15
CA GLN A 139 8.58 -16.44 -20.88
C GLN A 139 8.37 -15.44 -19.74
N GLU A 140 8.04 -15.97 -18.57
CA GLU A 140 7.88 -15.23 -17.33
C GLU A 140 9.23 -14.67 -16.83
N PRO A 141 9.37 -13.35 -16.60
CA PRO A 141 10.67 -12.73 -16.32
C PRO A 141 11.08 -12.73 -14.84
N PHE A 142 10.15 -12.92 -13.90
CA PHE A 142 10.39 -12.68 -12.47
C PHE A 142 11.48 -13.59 -11.89
N GLU A 143 11.31 -14.90 -12.06
CA GLU A 143 12.26 -15.89 -11.51
C GLU A 143 13.66 -15.72 -12.12
N ALA A 144 13.73 -15.48 -13.43
CA ALA A 144 15.01 -15.29 -14.11
C ALA A 144 15.77 -14.05 -13.61
N LEU A 145 15.07 -12.95 -13.34
CA LEU A 145 15.66 -11.75 -12.75
C LEU A 145 16.11 -11.98 -11.31
N LEU A 146 15.30 -12.67 -10.52
CA LEU A 146 15.62 -12.99 -9.13
C LEU A 146 16.82 -13.94 -9.02
N GLU A 147 16.87 -14.99 -9.85
CA GLU A 147 18.00 -15.91 -9.91
C GLU A 147 19.30 -15.20 -10.32
N ARG A 148 19.25 -14.32 -11.32
CA ARG A 148 20.41 -13.55 -11.75
C ARG A 148 20.94 -12.65 -10.65
N MET A 149 20.07 -11.99 -9.93
CA MET A 149 20.44 -11.17 -8.78
C MET A 149 21.10 -12.02 -7.68
N GLN A 150 20.51 -13.16 -7.32
CA GLN A 150 21.08 -14.07 -6.31
C GLN A 150 22.45 -14.61 -6.73
N GLN A 151 22.63 -14.96 -8.01
CA GLN A 151 23.92 -15.37 -8.55
C GLN A 151 24.96 -14.25 -8.47
N HIS A 152 24.54 -13.00 -8.70
CA HIS A 152 25.42 -11.84 -8.66
C HIS A 152 25.86 -11.49 -7.23
N THR A 153 24.90 -11.45 -6.29
CA THR A 153 25.16 -11.10 -4.89
C THR A 153 25.86 -12.22 -4.11
N GLY A 154 25.65 -13.47 -4.51
CA GLY A 154 26.18 -14.64 -3.83
C GLY A 154 25.66 -14.83 -2.41
N LYS A 155 24.63 -14.07 -1.99
CA LYS A 155 23.99 -14.11 -0.67
C LYS A 155 22.47 -14.07 -0.82
N PRO A 156 21.72 -14.78 0.05
CA PRO A 156 20.26 -14.70 0.06
C PRO A 156 19.74 -13.39 0.69
N GLU A 157 20.54 -12.71 1.49
CA GLU A 157 20.17 -11.45 2.14
C GLU A 157 20.50 -10.27 1.23
N LEU A 158 19.51 -9.42 1.03
CA LEU A 158 19.65 -8.18 0.26
C LEU A 158 20.26 -7.09 1.11
N ALA A 159 21.07 -6.23 0.49
CA ALA A 159 21.67 -5.09 1.16
C ALA A 159 20.70 -3.90 1.27
N ASP A 160 19.66 -3.86 0.46
CA ASP A 160 18.64 -2.81 0.40
C ASP A 160 17.26 -3.39 0.05
N ASP A 161 16.22 -2.58 0.19
CA ASP A 161 14.84 -2.94 -0.13
C ASP A 161 14.68 -3.18 -1.64
N LEU A 162 14.21 -4.38 -2.02
CA LEU A 162 13.93 -4.75 -3.39
C LEU A 162 12.42 -4.85 -3.64
N THR A 163 11.98 -4.18 -4.70
CA THR A 163 10.66 -4.45 -5.28
C THR A 163 10.82 -4.79 -6.75
N LEU A 164 10.34 -5.97 -7.14
CA LEU A 164 10.23 -6.41 -8.52
C LEU A 164 8.78 -6.79 -8.79
N CYS A 165 8.19 -6.23 -9.84
CA CYS A 165 6.82 -6.49 -10.24
C CYS A 165 6.76 -6.84 -11.73
N CYS A 166 6.24 -8.03 -12.04
CA CYS A 166 6.03 -8.51 -13.39
C CYS A 166 4.54 -8.76 -13.60
N LEU A 167 3.92 -8.04 -14.54
CA LEU A 167 2.50 -8.14 -14.85
C LEU A 167 2.31 -8.66 -16.27
N GLN A 168 1.62 -9.78 -16.41
CA GLN A 168 1.26 -10.30 -17.72
C GLN A 168 -0.04 -9.67 -18.21
N MET A 169 -0.02 -9.18 -19.43
CA MET A 169 -1.24 -8.77 -20.12
C MET A 169 -2.02 -10.02 -20.51
N VAL A 170 -3.19 -10.19 -19.93
CA VAL A 170 -4.10 -11.28 -20.26
C VAL A 170 -5.20 -10.76 -21.17
N ARG A 171 -5.78 -11.65 -22.01
CA ARG A 171 -6.97 -11.29 -22.77
C ARG A 171 -8.07 -10.98 -21.74
N ALA A 172 -8.68 -9.79 -21.84
CA ALA A 172 -9.95 -9.60 -21.16
C ALA A 172 -10.91 -10.64 -21.80
N GLU A 173 -11.14 -11.75 -21.13
CA GLU A 173 -12.34 -12.52 -21.40
C GLU A 173 -13.45 -11.50 -21.22
N ALA A 174 -14.31 -11.34 -22.25
CA ALA A 174 -15.47 -10.50 -22.10
C ALA A 174 -16.11 -10.93 -20.78
N PRO A 175 -16.31 -10.02 -19.81
CA PRO A 175 -16.94 -10.44 -18.58
C PRO A 175 -18.20 -11.16 -19.05
N GLU A 176 -18.27 -12.47 -18.79
CA GLU A 176 -19.53 -13.21 -18.95
C GLU A 176 -20.52 -12.28 -18.30
N ALA A 177 -21.50 -11.80 -19.06
CA ALA A 177 -22.42 -10.72 -18.64
C ALA A 177 -22.73 -11.01 -17.19
N MET A 178 -22.21 -10.14 -16.28
CA MET A 178 -22.28 -10.42 -14.84
C MET A 178 -23.71 -10.84 -14.60
N PRO A 179 -23.97 -12.08 -14.17
CA PRO A 179 -25.33 -12.55 -14.03
C PRO A 179 -26.06 -11.47 -13.23
N ASP A 180 -27.21 -11.00 -13.71
CA ASP A 180 -28.03 -9.94 -13.07
C ASP A 180 -28.32 -10.22 -11.59
N LYS A 181 -27.90 -11.39 -11.14
CA LYS A 181 -27.84 -11.81 -9.73
C LYS A 181 -26.50 -12.54 -9.54
N ILE A 182 -25.62 -12.04 -8.68
CA ILE A 182 -24.49 -12.83 -8.16
C ILE A 182 -25.12 -14.13 -7.63
N PRO A 183 -24.75 -15.31 -8.17
CA PRO A 183 -25.32 -16.56 -7.69
C PRO A 183 -25.09 -16.63 -6.18
N GLU A 184 -26.10 -17.01 -5.42
CA GLU A 184 -25.98 -17.20 -3.96
C GLU A 184 -24.77 -18.10 -3.60
N SER A 185 -24.36 -19.00 -4.51
CA SER A 185 -23.17 -19.85 -4.37
C SER A 185 -21.83 -19.08 -4.47
N ALA A 186 -21.79 -17.91 -5.12
CA ALA A 186 -20.59 -17.06 -5.16
C ALA A 186 -20.40 -16.25 -3.86
N LEU A 187 -21.42 -16.26 -3.00
CA LEU A 187 -21.39 -15.68 -1.65
C LEU A 187 -20.90 -16.67 -0.59
N THR A 188 -20.56 -17.92 -0.96
CA THR A 188 -20.07 -18.96 -0.04
C THR A 188 -18.58 -18.78 0.29
N GLY A 189 -18.22 -17.64 0.86
CA GLY A 189 -17.04 -17.51 1.71
C GLY A 189 -17.42 -17.74 3.18
N PRO A 190 -16.45 -17.84 4.11
CA PRO A 190 -16.74 -17.89 5.54
C PRO A 190 -17.51 -16.63 5.92
N ALA A 191 -18.81 -16.80 6.20
CA ALA A 191 -19.70 -15.65 6.41
C ALA A 191 -19.57 -15.09 7.84
N ASP A 192 -19.44 -15.98 8.83
CA ASP A 192 -19.27 -15.63 10.25
C ASP A 192 -18.00 -16.29 10.77
N TRP A 193 -17.01 -15.48 11.11
CA TRP A 193 -15.70 -15.97 11.56
C TRP A 193 -14.99 -14.99 12.48
N ARG A 194 -14.09 -15.53 13.28
CA ARG A 194 -13.17 -14.77 14.11
C ARG A 194 -11.74 -15.31 13.95
N CYS A 195 -10.79 -14.40 13.78
CA CYS A 195 -9.37 -14.69 13.73
C CYS A 195 -8.64 -13.84 14.76
N VAL A 196 -7.68 -14.45 15.48
CA VAL A 196 -6.78 -13.71 16.36
C VAL A 196 -5.36 -13.98 15.89
N TYR A 197 -4.63 -12.91 15.63
CA TYR A 197 -3.24 -12.94 15.18
C TYR A 197 -2.37 -12.08 16.09
N GLU A 198 -1.31 -12.64 16.62
CA GLU A 198 -0.43 -11.97 17.57
C GLU A 198 1.03 -12.07 17.13
N LEU A 199 1.69 -10.92 17.03
CA LEU A 199 3.13 -10.81 16.82
C LEU A 199 3.80 -10.50 18.14
N ARG A 200 4.95 -11.10 18.37
CA ARG A 200 5.73 -10.94 19.61
C ARG A 200 7.20 -10.70 19.30
N GLU A 201 7.82 -9.92 20.17
CA GLU A 201 9.28 -9.79 20.25
C GLU A 201 9.92 -9.49 18.90
N GLN A 202 10.96 -10.21 18.52
CA GLN A 202 11.70 -9.97 17.27
C GLN A 202 10.82 -10.02 16.00
N THR A 203 9.73 -10.78 16.01
CA THR A 203 8.80 -10.82 14.87
C THR A 203 8.18 -9.45 14.57
N LEU A 204 8.11 -8.55 15.58
CA LEU A 204 7.64 -7.18 15.38
C LEU A 204 8.60 -6.34 14.50
N ALA A 205 9.89 -6.68 14.51
CA ALA A 205 10.91 -6.02 13.71
C ALA A 205 10.99 -6.60 12.28
N ASP A 206 10.86 -7.92 12.16
CA ASP A 206 11.22 -8.65 10.95
C ASP A 206 10.02 -8.95 10.04
N PHE A 207 8.78 -8.80 10.54
CA PHE A 207 7.60 -9.23 9.79
C PHE A 207 6.52 -8.14 9.69
N ASN A 208 6.05 -7.90 8.46
CA ASN A 208 4.91 -7.04 8.19
C ASN A 208 3.62 -7.88 8.16
N PRO A 209 2.68 -7.72 9.13
CA PRO A 209 1.47 -8.53 9.18
C PRO A 209 0.38 -8.09 8.19
N LEU A 210 0.49 -6.89 7.63
CA LEU A 210 -0.59 -6.29 6.84
C LEU A 210 -1.02 -7.12 5.63
N PRO A 211 -0.10 -7.72 4.84
CA PRO A 211 -0.49 -8.57 3.72
C PRO A 211 -1.32 -9.79 4.16
N LEU A 212 -0.92 -10.45 5.27
CA LEU A 212 -1.65 -11.59 5.80
C LEU A 212 -3.02 -11.20 6.33
N LEU A 213 -3.09 -10.13 7.12
CA LEU A 213 -4.36 -9.64 7.68
C LEU A 213 -5.34 -9.20 6.59
N LEU A 214 -4.82 -8.52 5.57
CA LEU A 214 -5.61 -8.15 4.40
C LEU A 214 -6.12 -9.40 3.68
N HIS A 215 -5.27 -10.39 3.43
CA HIS A 215 -5.65 -11.63 2.76
C HIS A 215 -6.81 -12.33 3.50
N ILE A 216 -6.73 -12.43 4.83
CA ILE A 216 -7.81 -12.99 5.65
C ILE A 216 -9.13 -12.23 5.44
N CYS A 217 -9.08 -10.89 5.41
CA CYS A 217 -10.27 -10.08 5.13
C CYS A 217 -10.82 -10.29 3.71
N MET A 218 -9.94 -10.51 2.72
CA MET A 218 -10.33 -10.71 1.32
C MET A 218 -10.97 -12.09 1.05
N GLU A 219 -10.94 -13.01 2.01
CA GLU A 219 -11.73 -14.24 1.93
C GLU A 219 -13.24 -13.94 1.97
N VAL A 220 -13.65 -12.77 2.46
CA VAL A 220 -15.02 -12.27 2.36
C VAL A 220 -15.22 -11.62 0.99
N PRO A 221 -16.04 -12.20 0.10
CA PRO A 221 -16.17 -11.71 -1.29
C PRO A 221 -16.50 -10.22 -1.41
N GLY A 222 -17.38 -9.72 -0.53
CA GLY A 222 -17.79 -8.31 -0.53
C GLY A 222 -16.72 -7.32 -0.07
N LEU A 223 -15.67 -7.77 0.62
CA LEU A 223 -14.55 -6.93 1.02
C LEU A 223 -13.48 -6.80 -0.07
N ARG A 224 -13.48 -7.67 -1.09
CA ARG A 224 -12.47 -7.64 -2.16
C ARG A 224 -12.47 -6.32 -2.93
N SER A 225 -13.64 -5.79 -3.25
CA SER A 225 -13.78 -4.49 -3.91
C SER A 225 -13.42 -3.30 -3.02
N ARG A 226 -13.23 -3.52 -1.72
CA ARG A 226 -12.89 -2.52 -0.70
C ARG A 226 -11.52 -2.75 -0.08
N SER A 227 -10.65 -3.48 -0.79
CA SER A 227 -9.32 -3.86 -0.30
C SER A 227 -8.48 -2.65 0.14
N GLY A 228 -8.56 -1.53 -0.57
CA GLY A 228 -7.88 -0.29 -0.22
C GLY A 228 -8.37 0.33 1.09
N GLU A 229 -9.69 0.33 1.32
CA GLU A 229 -10.27 0.82 2.58
C GLU A 229 -9.82 -0.07 3.75
N VAL A 230 -9.96 -1.40 3.60
CA VAL A 230 -9.55 -2.37 4.62
C VAL A 230 -8.05 -2.27 4.91
N TYR A 231 -7.22 -2.14 3.88
CA TYR A 231 -5.78 -1.94 4.04
C TYR A 231 -5.48 -0.67 4.85
N THR A 232 -6.14 0.44 4.53
CA THR A 232 -5.97 1.71 5.25
C THR A 232 -6.32 1.55 6.73
N LEU A 233 -7.45 0.90 7.04
CA LEU A 233 -7.86 0.64 8.43
C LEU A 233 -6.83 -0.20 9.18
N LEU A 234 -6.37 -1.32 8.59
CA LEU A 234 -5.39 -2.21 9.19
C LEU A 234 -4.04 -1.52 9.38
N SER A 235 -3.58 -0.74 8.39
CA SER A 235 -2.29 -0.06 8.44
C SER A 235 -2.25 1.06 9.48
N GLU A 236 -3.34 1.83 9.63
CA GLU A 236 -3.43 2.85 10.68
C GLU A 236 -3.40 2.22 12.07
N LEU A 237 -4.16 1.15 12.29
CA LEU A 237 -4.15 0.44 13.56
C LEU A 237 -2.77 -0.15 13.87
N TYR A 238 -2.12 -0.79 12.89
CA TYR A 238 -0.80 -1.38 13.07
C TYR A 238 0.27 -0.33 13.35
N ASN A 239 0.30 0.75 12.58
CA ASN A 239 1.30 1.80 12.78
C ASN A 239 1.13 2.51 14.13
N ASN A 240 -0.11 2.75 14.56
CA ASN A 240 -0.36 3.31 15.87
C ASN A 240 0.12 2.37 17.00
N ALA A 241 -0.20 1.08 16.90
CA ALA A 241 0.22 0.08 17.87
C ALA A 241 1.76 -0.10 17.88
N LEU A 242 2.40 -0.16 16.71
CA LEU A 242 3.85 -0.31 16.62
C LEU A 242 4.59 0.97 17.01
N GLU A 243 4.33 2.08 16.32
CA GLU A 243 5.13 3.29 16.45
C GLU A 243 4.87 4.03 17.78
N HIS A 244 3.61 4.15 18.18
CA HIS A 244 3.22 4.89 19.38
C HIS A 244 3.03 3.99 20.60
N GLY A 245 2.54 2.76 20.41
CA GLY A 245 2.40 1.77 21.47
C GLY A 245 3.75 1.14 21.83
N VAL A 246 4.21 0.17 21.05
CA VAL A 246 5.40 -0.63 21.34
C VAL A 246 6.68 0.22 21.36
N LEU A 247 6.90 1.03 20.32
CA LEU A 247 8.14 1.80 20.19
C LEU A 247 8.08 3.15 20.94
N ALA A 248 6.95 3.54 21.49
CA ALA A 248 6.74 4.80 22.22
C ALA A 248 7.34 6.04 21.51
N LEU A 249 7.20 6.12 20.17
CA LEU A 249 7.71 7.22 19.38
C LEU A 249 6.74 8.42 19.45
N SER A 250 7.25 9.62 19.73
CA SER A 250 6.44 10.83 19.70
C SER A 250 6.25 11.33 18.27
N SER A 251 4.99 11.51 17.85
CA SER A 251 4.65 12.12 16.58
C SER A 251 5.06 13.60 16.47
N GLU A 252 5.32 14.27 17.59
CA GLU A 252 5.82 15.65 17.63
C GLU A 252 7.20 15.78 16.99
N TRP A 253 8.01 14.74 17.02
CA TRP A 253 9.32 14.76 16.38
C TRP A 253 9.22 15.01 14.87
N LYS A 254 8.17 14.52 14.22
CA LYS A 254 7.93 14.71 12.77
C LYS A 254 7.66 16.18 12.39
N THR A 255 7.40 17.08 13.35
CA THR A 255 7.05 18.48 13.08
C THR A 255 8.24 19.43 13.11
N SER A 256 9.40 18.99 13.63
CA SER A 256 10.60 19.80 13.75
C SER A 256 11.55 19.66 12.56
N PRO A 257 12.35 20.68 12.21
CA PRO A 257 13.41 20.55 11.22
C PRO A 257 14.38 19.42 11.58
N GLY A 258 14.61 18.48 10.63
CA GLY A 258 15.40 17.27 10.87
C GLY A 258 14.73 16.18 11.72
N GLY A 259 13.52 16.42 12.20
CA GLY A 259 12.78 15.51 13.07
C GLY A 259 12.40 14.18 12.41
N PHE A 260 12.17 14.17 11.10
CA PHE A 260 11.92 12.94 10.36
C PHE A 260 13.12 12.00 10.39
N SER A 261 14.33 12.48 10.11
CA SER A 261 15.54 11.66 10.16
C SER A 261 15.75 11.07 11.55
N ARG A 262 15.59 11.91 12.60
CA ARG A 262 15.64 11.46 14.00
C ARG A 262 14.57 10.41 14.31
N TYR A 263 13.35 10.61 13.81
CA TYR A 263 12.24 9.68 14.01
C TYR A 263 12.55 8.29 13.46
N TYR A 264 13.03 8.21 12.21
CA TYR A 264 13.37 6.94 11.59
C TYR A 264 14.59 6.27 12.21
N GLN A 265 15.63 7.04 12.59
CA GLN A 265 16.78 6.49 13.33
C GLN A 265 16.34 5.88 14.66
N GLU A 266 15.50 6.59 15.39
CA GLU A 266 15.01 6.11 16.68
C GLU A 266 14.05 4.92 16.52
N ARG A 267 13.24 4.89 15.45
CA ARG A 267 12.41 3.75 15.09
C ARG A 267 13.25 2.51 14.86
N THR A 268 14.27 2.58 14.01
CA THR A 268 15.18 1.47 13.73
C THR A 268 15.88 0.99 15.01
N ARG A 269 16.37 1.92 15.83
CA ARG A 269 17.03 1.59 17.09
C ARG A 269 16.10 0.83 18.05
N ARG A 270 14.85 1.28 18.21
CA ARG A 270 13.89 0.65 19.14
C ARG A 270 13.34 -0.65 18.60
N LEU A 271 13.20 -0.81 17.29
CA LEU A 271 12.86 -2.08 16.66
C LEU A 271 13.88 -3.19 16.96
N GLY A 272 15.16 -2.85 17.17
CA GLY A 272 16.18 -3.81 17.59
C GLY A 272 16.06 -4.30 19.03
N ASN A 273 15.06 -3.84 19.80
CA ASN A 273 14.83 -4.28 21.18
C ASN A 273 13.33 -4.27 21.49
N THR A 274 12.65 -5.33 21.05
CA THR A 274 11.20 -5.52 21.21
C THR A 274 10.86 -6.68 22.17
N ASP A 275 11.81 -7.08 23.02
CA ASP A 275 11.64 -8.14 24.01
C ASP A 275 10.47 -7.86 24.96
N GLY A 276 9.60 -8.84 25.15
CA GLY A 276 8.41 -8.74 26.00
C GLY A 276 7.26 -7.93 25.40
N HIS A 277 7.44 -7.39 24.18
CA HIS A 277 6.39 -6.66 23.48
C HIS A 277 5.53 -7.55 22.57
N PHE A 278 4.29 -7.14 22.37
CA PHE A 278 3.37 -7.77 21.42
C PHE A 278 2.44 -6.77 20.76
N ILE A 279 1.92 -7.15 19.59
CA ILE A 279 0.78 -6.56 18.93
C ILE A 279 -0.20 -7.66 18.56
N ARG A 280 -1.46 -7.53 18.97
CA ARG A 280 -2.52 -8.52 18.73
C ARG A 280 -3.63 -7.90 17.91
N PHE A 281 -3.98 -8.55 16.80
CA PHE A 281 -5.18 -8.27 16.02
C PHE A 281 -6.26 -9.32 16.32
N SER A 282 -7.48 -8.85 16.57
CA SER A 282 -8.68 -9.69 16.56
C SER A 282 -9.58 -9.19 15.45
N LEU A 283 -9.80 -10.01 14.44
CA LEU A 283 -10.67 -9.74 13.30
C LEU A 283 -11.94 -10.58 13.49
N GLU A 284 -13.10 -9.98 13.36
CA GLU A 284 -14.39 -10.66 13.42
C GLU A 284 -15.27 -10.14 12.28
N HIS A 285 -15.77 -11.05 11.45
CA HIS A 285 -16.73 -10.73 10.42
C HIS A 285 -18.09 -11.34 10.73
N GLN A 286 -19.13 -10.52 10.60
CA GLN A 286 -20.53 -10.91 10.77
C GLN A 286 -21.29 -10.54 9.50
N PRO A 287 -21.97 -11.50 8.85
CA PRO A 287 -22.78 -11.23 7.68
C PRO A 287 -24.03 -10.45 8.05
N ARG A 288 -24.51 -9.64 7.11
CA ARG A 288 -25.79 -8.93 7.17
C ARG A 288 -26.50 -9.04 5.84
N GLU A 289 -27.81 -8.79 5.84
CA GLU A 289 -28.57 -8.71 4.59
C GLU A 289 -27.98 -7.62 3.69
N GLY A 290 -27.54 -7.99 2.48
CA GLY A 290 -26.91 -7.10 1.52
C GLY A 290 -25.50 -6.63 1.85
N GLY A 291 -24.81 -7.21 2.85
CA GLY A 291 -23.46 -6.78 3.23
C GLY A 291 -22.89 -7.52 4.44
N GLY A 292 -22.14 -6.79 5.26
CA GLY A 292 -21.56 -7.33 6.49
C GLY A 292 -20.90 -6.28 7.37
N THR A 293 -20.44 -6.73 8.52
CA THR A 293 -19.67 -5.94 9.47
C THR A 293 -18.33 -6.60 9.73
N LEU A 294 -17.26 -5.86 9.57
CA LEU A 294 -15.92 -6.24 9.99
C LEU A 294 -15.56 -5.47 11.27
N THR A 295 -15.37 -6.18 12.36
CA THR A 295 -14.85 -5.62 13.61
C THR A 295 -13.37 -5.95 13.71
N VAL A 296 -12.54 -4.93 13.92
CA VAL A 296 -11.11 -5.08 14.10
C VAL A 296 -10.73 -4.50 15.46
N VAL A 297 -10.06 -5.31 16.26
CA VAL A 297 -9.45 -4.86 17.52
C VAL A 297 -7.95 -5.03 17.39
N CYS A 298 -7.21 -3.94 17.59
CA CYS A 298 -5.76 -3.93 17.70
C CYS A 298 -5.37 -3.59 19.14
N GLU A 299 -4.58 -4.45 19.76
CA GLU A 299 -4.07 -4.31 21.12
C GLU A 299 -2.56 -4.41 21.11
N ASP A 300 -1.88 -3.51 21.81
CA ASP A 300 -0.44 -3.52 21.98
C ASP A 300 -0.03 -3.58 23.45
N SER A 301 1.24 -3.93 23.69
CA SER A 301 1.83 -4.04 25.03
C SER A 301 2.35 -2.71 25.57
N GLY A 302 2.24 -1.62 24.82
CA GLY A 302 2.73 -0.29 25.23
C GLY A 302 1.96 0.30 26.40
N ASP A 303 2.43 1.45 26.87
CA ASP A 303 1.81 2.14 28.01
C ASP A 303 0.47 2.80 27.68
N GLY A 304 0.11 2.86 26.39
CA GLY A 304 -1.10 3.50 25.90
C GLY A 304 -0.94 5.00 25.76
N PHE A 305 -2.06 5.69 25.55
CA PHE A 305 -2.10 7.16 25.43
C PHE A 305 -3.36 7.74 26.08
N ASP A 306 -3.29 8.99 26.48
CA ASP A 306 -4.46 9.71 26.98
C ASP A 306 -5.42 10.02 25.82
N PHE A 307 -6.59 9.39 25.85
CA PHE A 307 -7.64 9.52 24.84
C PHE A 307 -8.86 10.33 25.33
N THR A 308 -8.75 10.98 26.47
CA THR A 308 -9.85 11.79 27.03
C THR A 308 -10.27 12.93 26.10
N GLU A 309 -9.32 13.45 25.30
CA GLU A 309 -9.60 14.44 24.24
C GLU A 309 -10.36 13.84 23.03
N TYR A 310 -10.45 12.53 22.91
CA TYR A 310 -11.12 11.82 21.81
C TYR A 310 -12.48 11.22 22.19
N SER A 311 -12.97 11.52 23.41
CA SER A 311 -14.31 11.10 23.84
C SER A 311 -15.41 11.86 23.08
N ASP A 312 -16.60 11.26 22.96
CA ASP A 312 -17.72 11.60 22.05
C ASP A 312 -18.26 13.06 22.07
N THR A 313 -17.61 13.99 22.76
CA THR A 313 -18.13 15.36 22.98
C THR A 313 -17.39 16.47 22.24
N VAL A 314 -16.34 16.18 21.46
CA VAL A 314 -15.62 17.24 20.70
C VAL A 314 -16.26 17.42 19.34
N THR A 315 -17.07 18.45 19.19
CA THR A 315 -17.71 18.91 17.95
C THR A 315 -16.68 19.20 16.85
N HIS A 316 -17.03 18.85 15.60
CA HIS A 316 -16.26 18.97 14.34
C HIS A 316 -15.52 20.32 14.09
N GLN A 317 -15.76 21.36 14.84
CA GLN A 317 -15.21 22.70 14.61
C GLN A 317 -13.89 22.99 15.36
N GLN A 318 -13.53 22.23 16.41
CA GLN A 318 -12.31 22.52 17.18
C GLN A 318 -11.07 21.75 16.71
N ALA A 319 -11.23 20.61 16.02
CA ALA A 319 -10.09 19.84 15.51
C ALA A 319 -9.41 20.45 14.29
N ALA A 320 -10.08 21.33 13.56
CA ALA A 320 -9.54 21.98 12.34
C ALA A 320 -8.58 23.16 12.63
N SER A 321 -8.54 23.68 13.84
CA SER A 321 -7.82 24.91 14.18
C SER A 321 -6.42 24.71 14.77
N THR A 322 -6.08 23.51 15.21
CA THR A 322 -4.73 23.19 15.67
C THR A 322 -3.97 22.46 14.58
N GLY A 323 -3.08 23.14 13.89
CA GLY A 323 -2.22 22.59 12.82
C GLY A 323 -1.25 21.48 13.26
N ARG A 324 -1.71 20.53 14.09
CA ARG A 324 -0.94 19.40 14.61
C ARG A 324 -0.99 18.24 13.64
N TYR A 325 0.15 17.84 13.12
CA TYR A 325 0.34 16.63 12.29
C TYR A 325 0.18 15.31 13.09
N ALA A 326 0.03 15.40 14.42
CA ALA A 326 -0.19 14.29 15.34
C ALA A 326 -1.69 13.99 15.48
N GLY A 327 -2.09 12.71 15.40
CA GLY A 327 -3.48 12.27 15.64
C GLY A 327 -4.36 12.09 14.39
N ARG A 328 -3.83 12.27 13.18
CA ARG A 328 -4.60 12.08 11.94
C ARG A 328 -5.06 10.64 11.70
N GLY A 329 -4.29 9.66 12.19
CA GLY A 329 -4.62 8.24 12.03
C GLY A 329 -5.97 7.89 12.66
N LEU A 330 -6.21 8.30 13.90
CA LEU A 330 -7.49 8.07 14.58
C LEU A 330 -8.65 8.84 13.91
N GLU A 331 -8.38 10.02 13.34
CA GLU A 331 -9.38 10.77 12.59
C GLU A 331 -9.79 10.05 11.28
N ILE A 332 -8.80 9.47 10.57
CA ILE A 332 -9.07 8.65 9.38
C ILE A 332 -9.92 7.44 9.77
N LEU A 333 -9.53 6.70 10.80
CA LEU A 333 -10.29 5.56 11.30
C LEU A 333 -11.72 5.95 11.67
N ARG A 334 -11.92 7.10 12.36
CA ARG A 334 -13.23 7.60 12.75
C ARG A 334 -14.13 7.95 11.56
N ARG A 335 -13.56 8.49 10.48
CA ARG A 335 -14.31 8.84 9.26
C ARG A 335 -14.70 7.63 8.42
N MET A 336 -13.87 6.59 8.45
CA MET A 336 -14.06 5.39 7.63
C MET A 336 -14.91 4.32 8.32
N THR A 337 -15.13 4.42 9.64
CA THR A 337 -15.78 3.37 10.41
C THR A 337 -17.06 3.88 11.06
N ARG A 338 -18.01 2.96 11.24
CA ARG A 338 -19.24 3.27 11.98
C ARG A 338 -18.98 3.62 13.43
N ASN A 339 -17.98 2.97 14.02
CA ASN A 339 -17.64 3.12 15.42
C ASN A 339 -16.13 2.94 15.63
N LEU A 340 -15.57 3.79 16.48
CA LEU A 340 -14.21 3.69 16.97
C LEU A 340 -14.23 3.83 18.48
N LYS A 341 -13.69 2.84 19.18
CA LYS A 341 -13.56 2.85 20.65
C LYS A 341 -12.11 2.62 21.04
N VAL A 342 -11.68 3.35 22.04
CA VAL A 342 -10.37 3.16 22.68
C VAL A 342 -10.62 2.60 24.07
N HIS A 343 -9.92 1.52 24.42
CA HIS A 343 -10.13 0.79 25.66
C HIS A 343 -8.87 0.78 26.53
N GLY A 344 -9.07 0.40 27.78
CA GLY A 344 -8.02 0.24 28.76
C GLY A 344 -7.30 1.57 29.04
N ARG A 345 -5.99 1.56 28.93
CA ARG A 345 -5.14 2.75 29.09
C ARG A 345 -4.80 3.43 27.75
N GLY A 346 -5.53 3.14 26.68
CA GLY A 346 -5.27 3.66 25.36
C GLY A 346 -4.43 2.73 24.47
N ASN A 347 -4.17 1.50 24.90
CA ASN A 347 -3.39 0.49 24.19
C ASN A 347 -4.23 -0.58 23.47
N ARG A 348 -5.54 -0.35 23.36
CA ARG A 348 -6.46 -1.22 22.65
C ARG A 348 -7.49 -0.38 21.91
N VAL A 349 -7.46 -0.45 20.58
CA VAL A 349 -8.38 0.27 19.69
C VAL A 349 -9.27 -0.73 18.98
N GLU A 350 -10.58 -0.48 19.02
CA GLU A 350 -11.61 -1.24 18.34
C GLU A 350 -12.27 -0.36 17.29
N ILE A 351 -12.39 -0.89 16.09
CA ILE A 351 -13.16 -0.27 15.00
C ILE A 351 -14.23 -1.22 14.50
N VAL A 352 -15.34 -0.64 14.02
CA VAL A 352 -16.44 -1.37 13.38
C VAL A 352 -16.67 -0.78 12.01
N TYR A 353 -16.38 -1.56 10.98
CA TYR A 353 -16.49 -1.20 9.58
C TYR A 353 -17.67 -1.96 8.95
N ASP A 354 -18.69 -1.24 8.46
CA ASP A 354 -19.82 -1.80 7.73
C ASP A 354 -19.58 -1.68 6.24
N TRP A 355 -19.94 -2.72 5.49
CA TRP A 355 -19.85 -2.74 4.05
C TRP A 355 -21.12 -3.33 3.43
N TRP A 356 -21.44 -2.91 2.20
CA TRP A 356 -22.68 -3.27 1.50
C TRP A 356 -22.36 -3.63 0.05
N PHE A 357 -23.11 -4.55 -0.53
CA PHE A 357 -23.09 -4.74 -1.97
C PHE A 357 -23.67 -3.51 -2.68
N PRO A 358 -23.17 -3.13 -3.87
CA PRO A 358 -23.61 -1.90 -4.57
C PRO A 358 -25.13 -1.80 -4.77
N ASP A 359 -25.81 -2.92 -4.99
CA ASP A 359 -27.26 -2.95 -5.24
C ASP A 359 -28.13 -2.89 -3.96
N ALA A 360 -27.57 -3.12 -2.78
CA ALA A 360 -28.31 -3.08 -1.52
C ALA A 360 -28.54 -1.65 -0.99
N ALA A 361 -27.80 -0.67 -1.47
CA ALA A 361 -27.89 0.73 -1.02
C ALA A 361 -29.16 1.45 -1.51
N ILE A 362 -29.90 0.88 -2.48
CA ILE A 362 -31.07 1.52 -3.10
C ILE A 362 -32.38 1.24 -2.33
N THR A 363 -32.39 0.22 -1.45
CA THR A 363 -33.63 -0.23 -0.75
C THR A 363 -33.78 0.29 0.68
N SER A 364 -32.79 0.98 1.25
CA SER A 364 -32.83 1.48 2.65
C SER A 364 -33.16 2.97 2.80
N GLY A 365 -33.62 3.63 1.75
CA GLY A 365 -33.97 5.05 1.72
C GLY A 365 -35.46 5.32 1.40
N ALA A 366 -36.40 4.53 1.97
CA ALA A 366 -37.85 4.81 1.90
C ALA A 366 -38.43 4.89 3.31
#